data_a327b7ce2f3acc04fe3efb7d0dabd238
#
_entry.id   a327b7ce2f3acc04fe3efb7d0dabd238
#
_cell.length_a   1.000
_cell.length_b   1.000
_cell.length_c   1.000
_cell.angle_alpha   90.00
_cell.angle_beta   90.00
_cell.angle_gamma   90.00
#
_symmetry.space_group_name_H-M   'P 1'
#
loop_
_entity.id
_entity.type
_entity.pdbx_description
1 polymer ?
#
loop_
_entity_poly.entity_id
_entity_poly.type
_entity_poly.pdbx_seq_one_letter_code
_entity_poly.pdbx_strand_id
1 'polypeptide(L)'
;MNTNVSTSVVDRIKNMESLPTMPTLLQPLLNCIRRPAAEVDIEEIVKMAEQDESITAQCIRMANSPLFARSRAASTMREAVFGLGLRRVEDILLSICMSKLLPRDKYVVDPMAFWRHSLGCALVARKLAEMIQFEDPDGVYLAGLLHDIGILVNAITFHKEFEVALEEAVVQHLPLDVAEQTAMGFTHAESGAILAELWRLPAHCCDTIRFHHNLSSAPAESQNPYVALVSLADLLCRVREMGYGYPEFLRVEFAAHPGWDLLIGRYKELERIDLVRFTFEVSDAVNEISAVVNLIFPGAESSPKEQTQRPN
;
A
#
# COMPACT_ATOMS: atom_id res chain seq x y z
N MET A 1 12.94 18.95 22.71
CA MET A 1 13.97 19.54 21.82
C MET A 1 13.87 18.92 20.43
N ASN A 2 12.68 18.88 19.79
CA ASN A 2 12.50 18.20 18.48
C ASN A 2 11.86 19.06 17.39
N THR A 3 11.78 20.38 17.57
CA THR A 3 11.15 21.27 16.57
C THR A 3 12.04 21.61 15.37
N ASN A 4 13.37 21.45 15.47
CA ASN A 4 14.29 21.83 14.40
C ASN A 4 14.52 20.74 13.33
N VAL A 5 14.32 19.46 13.66
CA VAL A 5 14.52 18.37 12.68
C VAL A 5 13.35 18.28 11.71
N SER A 6 12.13 18.42 12.21
CA SER A 6 10.91 18.39 11.38
C SER A 6 10.86 19.50 10.32
N THR A 7 11.27 20.72 10.67
CA THR A 7 11.33 21.84 9.71
C THR A 7 12.34 21.57 8.59
N SER A 8 13.49 20.99 8.93
CA SER A 8 14.53 20.61 7.95
C SER A 8 14.04 19.54 6.94
N VAL A 9 13.30 18.51 7.40
CA VAL A 9 12.77 17.45 6.52
C VAL A 9 11.71 18.00 5.58
N VAL A 10 10.77 18.78 6.10
CA VAL A 10 9.72 19.42 5.31
C VAL A 10 10.32 20.32 4.23
N ASP A 11 11.31 21.13 4.59
CA ASP A 11 11.97 22.02 3.64
C ASP A 11 12.80 21.24 2.62
N ARG A 12 13.50 20.19 3.03
CA ARG A 12 14.23 19.32 2.11
C ARG A 12 13.29 18.68 1.08
N ILE A 13 12.17 18.14 1.52
CA ILE A 13 11.18 17.51 0.64
C ILE A 13 10.51 18.53 -0.28
N LYS A 14 10.06 19.67 0.25
CA LYS A 14 9.34 20.70 -0.54
C LYS A 14 10.21 21.39 -1.60
N ASN A 15 11.51 21.49 -1.36
CA ASN A 15 12.45 22.17 -2.26
C ASN A 15 13.19 21.24 -3.23
N MET A 16 12.87 19.95 -3.26
CA MET A 16 13.57 19.00 -4.11
C MET A 16 12.98 18.91 -5.52
N GLU A 17 13.84 18.99 -6.52
CA GLU A 17 13.51 18.75 -7.93
C GLU A 17 13.20 17.27 -8.23
N SER A 18 13.49 16.34 -7.30
CA SER A 18 13.44 14.89 -7.47
C SER A 18 12.28 14.18 -6.76
N LEU A 19 11.25 14.91 -6.32
CA LEU A 19 10.05 14.28 -5.75
C LEU A 19 9.35 13.38 -6.76
N PRO A 20 8.75 12.25 -6.32
CA PRO A 20 7.89 11.46 -7.17
C PRO A 20 6.81 12.34 -7.79
N THR A 21 6.79 12.40 -9.12
CA THR A 21 5.76 13.16 -9.83
C THR A 21 4.46 12.35 -9.80
N MET A 22 3.36 13.03 -9.42
CA MET A 22 2.05 12.38 -9.44
C MET A 22 1.76 11.82 -10.86
N PRO A 23 1.42 10.53 -11.00
CA PRO A 23 1.05 9.98 -12.29
C PRO A 23 -0.11 10.74 -12.90
N THR A 24 -0.05 11.01 -14.20
CA THR A 24 -1.04 11.83 -14.92
C THR A 24 -2.48 11.34 -14.71
N LEU A 25 -2.67 10.03 -14.58
CA LEU A 25 -3.99 9.42 -14.38
C LEU A 25 -4.44 9.40 -12.90
N LEU A 26 -3.53 9.61 -11.95
CA LEU A 26 -3.87 9.47 -10.53
C LEU A 26 -4.92 10.51 -10.09
N GLN A 27 -4.72 11.79 -10.40
CA GLN A 27 -5.67 12.84 -10.01
C GLN A 27 -7.06 12.66 -10.62
N PRO A 28 -7.22 12.36 -11.93
CA PRO A 28 -8.52 12.01 -12.52
C PRO A 28 -9.18 10.80 -11.83
N LEU A 29 -8.43 9.74 -11.55
CA LEU A 29 -8.94 8.55 -10.86
C LEU A 29 -9.41 8.87 -9.43
N LEU A 30 -8.63 9.65 -8.67
CA LEU A 30 -9.05 10.11 -7.33
C LEU A 30 -10.33 10.92 -7.37
N ASN A 31 -10.53 11.75 -8.41
CA ASN A 31 -11.75 12.52 -8.59
C ASN A 31 -12.94 11.59 -8.90
N CYS A 32 -12.75 10.50 -9.65
CA CYS A 32 -13.79 9.50 -9.90
C CYS A 32 -14.16 8.73 -8.63
N ILE A 33 -13.17 8.27 -7.86
CA ILE A 33 -13.38 7.50 -6.63
C ILE A 33 -14.17 8.27 -5.59
N ARG A 34 -13.97 9.60 -5.50
CA ARG A 34 -14.69 10.48 -4.56
C ARG A 34 -16.18 10.67 -4.89
N ARG A 35 -16.58 10.35 -6.11
CA ARG A 35 -17.99 10.43 -6.53
C ARG A 35 -18.74 9.14 -6.23
N PRO A 36 -20.04 9.18 -5.92
CA PRO A 36 -20.86 7.97 -5.88
C PRO A 36 -20.73 7.21 -7.21
N ALA A 37 -20.64 5.88 -7.15
CA ALA A 37 -20.42 5.06 -8.35
C ALA A 37 -21.52 5.29 -9.42
N ALA A 38 -22.74 5.64 -9.00
CA ALA A 38 -23.85 5.96 -9.90
C ALA A 38 -23.66 7.27 -10.68
N GLU A 39 -22.75 8.15 -10.24
CA GLU A 39 -22.47 9.45 -10.87
C GLU A 39 -21.21 9.42 -11.75
N VAL A 40 -20.47 8.31 -11.74
CA VAL A 40 -19.27 8.14 -12.57
C VAL A 40 -19.66 7.51 -13.89
N ASP A 41 -19.33 8.20 -14.99
CA ASP A 41 -19.52 7.66 -16.33
C ASP A 41 -18.47 6.59 -16.62
N ILE A 42 -18.91 5.38 -16.94
CA ILE A 42 -18.03 4.28 -17.36
C ILE A 42 -17.11 4.71 -18.51
N GLU A 43 -17.62 5.51 -19.43
CA GLU A 43 -16.83 6.01 -20.56
C GLU A 43 -15.69 6.93 -20.14
N GLU A 44 -15.83 7.64 -19.03
CA GLU A 44 -14.77 8.47 -18.46
C GLU A 44 -13.57 7.58 -18.04
N ILE A 45 -13.84 6.48 -17.34
CA ILE A 45 -12.81 5.52 -16.90
C ILE A 45 -12.18 4.79 -18.11
N VAL A 46 -13.00 4.36 -19.05
CA VAL A 46 -12.52 3.70 -20.27
C VAL A 46 -11.58 4.62 -21.04
N LYS A 47 -11.98 5.86 -21.31
CA LYS A 47 -11.15 6.84 -22.00
C LYS A 47 -9.87 7.18 -21.27
N MET A 48 -9.90 7.29 -19.94
CA MET A 48 -8.69 7.50 -19.15
C MET A 48 -7.69 6.37 -19.33
N ALA A 49 -8.14 5.12 -19.25
CA ALA A 49 -7.26 3.96 -19.41
C ALA A 49 -6.70 3.86 -20.84
N GLU A 50 -7.52 4.13 -21.85
CA GLU A 50 -7.16 4.02 -23.27
C GLU A 50 -6.19 5.10 -23.77
N GLN A 51 -5.89 6.13 -22.95
CA GLN A 51 -4.83 7.09 -23.25
C GLN A 51 -3.42 6.46 -23.25
N ASP A 52 -3.26 5.30 -22.60
CA ASP A 52 -2.00 4.56 -22.53
C ASP A 52 -2.27 3.07 -22.79
N GLU A 53 -1.83 2.58 -23.96
CA GLU A 53 -2.00 1.17 -24.36
C GLU A 53 -1.39 0.19 -23.36
N SER A 54 -0.30 0.57 -22.69
CA SER A 54 0.34 -0.26 -21.67
C SER A 54 -0.55 -0.39 -20.43
N ILE A 55 -1.20 0.70 -20.01
CA ILE A 55 -2.16 0.70 -18.89
C ILE A 55 -3.38 -0.16 -19.27
N THR A 56 -3.94 0.05 -20.44
CA THR A 56 -5.06 -0.74 -20.96
C THR A 56 -4.75 -2.24 -20.95
N ALA A 57 -3.60 -2.63 -21.52
CA ALA A 57 -3.20 -4.03 -21.58
C ALA A 57 -2.96 -4.62 -20.19
N GLN A 58 -2.35 -3.89 -19.27
CA GLN A 58 -2.14 -4.34 -17.88
C GLN A 58 -3.46 -4.46 -17.14
N CYS A 59 -4.36 -3.50 -17.28
CA CYS A 59 -5.68 -3.53 -16.67
C CYS A 59 -6.49 -4.75 -17.12
N ILE A 60 -6.52 -5.05 -18.41
CA ILE A 60 -7.21 -6.22 -18.96
C ILE A 60 -6.57 -7.53 -18.43
N ARG A 61 -5.24 -7.61 -18.35
CA ARG A 61 -4.56 -8.77 -17.77
C ARG A 61 -4.92 -8.96 -16.30
N MET A 62 -4.88 -7.90 -15.49
CA MET A 62 -5.27 -7.95 -14.09
C MET A 62 -6.74 -8.33 -13.92
N ALA A 63 -7.62 -7.75 -14.71
CA ALA A 63 -9.06 -8.08 -14.71
C ALA A 63 -9.34 -9.55 -15.00
N ASN A 64 -8.47 -10.20 -15.75
CA ASN A 64 -8.57 -11.65 -16.09
C ASN A 64 -7.79 -12.54 -15.12
N SER A 65 -7.17 -12.01 -14.09
CA SER A 65 -6.44 -12.79 -13.10
C SER A 65 -7.37 -13.59 -12.18
N PRO A 66 -6.88 -14.68 -11.56
CA PRO A 66 -7.65 -15.46 -10.59
C PRO A 66 -8.19 -14.62 -9.42
N LEU A 67 -7.48 -13.56 -9.02
CA LEU A 67 -7.90 -12.65 -7.96
C LEU A 67 -9.30 -12.05 -8.18
N PHE A 68 -9.64 -11.80 -9.45
CA PHE A 68 -10.93 -11.17 -9.80
C PHE A 68 -11.94 -12.19 -10.37
N ALA A 69 -11.64 -13.48 -10.31
CA ALA A 69 -12.46 -14.64 -10.70
C ALA A 69 -13.66 -14.32 -11.60
N ARG A 70 -13.48 -14.36 -12.91
CA ARG A 70 -14.54 -14.07 -13.90
C ARG A 70 -14.98 -15.33 -14.62
N SER A 71 -16.27 -15.42 -14.91
CA SER A 71 -16.82 -16.50 -15.76
C SER A 71 -16.42 -16.37 -17.24
N ARG A 72 -16.10 -15.16 -17.68
CA ARG A 72 -15.66 -14.87 -19.07
C ARG A 72 -14.55 -13.82 -19.06
N ALA A 73 -13.48 -14.07 -19.81
CA ALA A 73 -12.37 -13.14 -19.96
C ALA A 73 -12.81 -11.84 -20.66
N ALA A 74 -12.26 -10.70 -20.20
CA ALA A 74 -12.40 -9.42 -20.84
C ALA A 74 -11.35 -9.26 -21.95
N SER A 75 -11.76 -8.70 -23.08
CA SER A 75 -10.89 -8.34 -24.19
C SER A 75 -10.74 -6.80 -24.33
N THR A 76 -11.64 -6.05 -23.70
CA THR A 76 -11.67 -4.58 -23.74
C THR A 76 -11.83 -4.00 -22.33
N MET A 77 -11.47 -2.74 -22.14
CA MET A 77 -11.69 -2.00 -20.90
C MET A 77 -13.18 -1.97 -20.53
N ARG A 78 -14.05 -1.77 -21.50
CA ARG A 78 -15.50 -1.79 -21.31
C ARG A 78 -15.98 -3.13 -20.79
N GLU A 79 -15.51 -4.26 -21.36
CA GLU A 79 -15.82 -5.60 -20.86
C GLU A 79 -15.27 -5.85 -19.46
N ALA A 80 -14.10 -5.30 -19.13
CA ALA A 80 -13.56 -5.34 -17.79
C ALA A 80 -14.48 -4.60 -16.79
N VAL A 81 -14.91 -3.41 -17.11
CA VAL A 81 -15.84 -2.62 -16.25
C VAL A 81 -17.19 -3.33 -16.10
N PHE A 82 -17.78 -3.82 -17.18
CA PHE A 82 -19.06 -4.55 -17.09
C PHE A 82 -18.96 -5.86 -16.29
N GLY A 83 -17.81 -6.53 -16.32
CA GLY A 83 -17.64 -7.80 -15.64
C GLY A 83 -17.19 -7.72 -14.19
N LEU A 84 -16.39 -6.73 -13.84
CA LEU A 84 -15.85 -6.53 -12.50
C LEU A 84 -16.63 -5.47 -11.70
N GLY A 85 -17.28 -4.58 -12.41
CA GLY A 85 -17.81 -3.35 -11.85
C GLY A 85 -16.77 -2.21 -11.86
N LEU A 86 -17.30 -0.99 -11.79
CA LEU A 86 -16.52 0.24 -11.91
C LEU A 86 -15.41 0.33 -10.85
N ARG A 87 -15.77 0.13 -9.58
CA ARG A 87 -14.84 0.27 -8.44
C ARG A 87 -13.62 -0.63 -8.54
N ARG A 88 -13.81 -1.91 -8.93
CA ARG A 88 -12.69 -2.82 -9.09
C ARG A 88 -11.77 -2.46 -10.23
N VAL A 89 -12.30 -1.88 -11.30
CA VAL A 89 -11.47 -1.37 -12.40
C VAL A 89 -10.70 -0.11 -11.99
N GLU A 90 -11.30 0.78 -11.21
CA GLU A 90 -10.62 1.93 -10.59
C GLU A 90 -9.45 1.46 -9.72
N ASP A 91 -9.64 0.44 -8.87
CA ASP A 91 -8.58 -0.14 -8.04
C ASP A 91 -7.41 -0.69 -8.87
N ILE A 92 -7.74 -1.41 -9.93
CA ILE A 92 -6.74 -1.95 -10.87
C ILE A 92 -5.95 -0.81 -11.51
N LEU A 93 -6.63 0.22 -11.98
CA LEU A 93 -6.00 1.39 -12.59
C LEU A 93 -5.12 2.14 -11.60
N LEU A 94 -5.59 2.34 -10.36
CA LEU A 94 -4.78 2.93 -9.28
C LEU A 94 -3.51 2.12 -9.05
N SER A 95 -3.66 0.80 -8.92
CA SER A 95 -2.53 -0.11 -8.70
C SER A 95 -1.49 -0.02 -9.82
N ILE A 96 -1.93 0.05 -11.07
CA ILE A 96 -1.05 0.21 -12.23
C ILE A 96 -0.38 1.60 -12.23
N CYS A 97 -1.13 2.66 -11.94
CA CYS A 97 -0.57 4.02 -11.86
C CYS A 97 0.51 4.12 -10.79
N MET A 98 0.28 3.53 -9.61
CA MET A 98 1.24 3.52 -8.52
C MET A 98 2.50 2.72 -8.87
N SER A 99 2.36 1.61 -9.58
CA SER A 99 3.51 0.80 -10.00
C SER A 99 4.50 1.54 -10.92
N LYS A 100 4.02 2.57 -11.63
CA LYS A 100 4.86 3.41 -12.50
C LYS A 100 5.72 4.43 -11.72
N LEU A 101 5.47 4.63 -10.43
CA LEU A 101 6.29 5.50 -9.58
C LEU A 101 7.63 4.87 -9.20
N LEU A 102 7.75 3.55 -9.29
CA LEU A 102 8.98 2.85 -8.94
C LEU A 102 10.09 3.20 -9.93
N PRO A 103 11.24 3.74 -9.47
CA PRO A 103 12.39 3.97 -10.34
C PRO A 103 12.91 2.64 -10.91
N ARG A 104 13.18 2.58 -12.21
CA ARG A 104 13.63 1.34 -12.87
C ARG A 104 15.13 1.09 -12.74
N ASP A 105 15.91 2.08 -12.40
CA ASP A 105 17.36 2.06 -12.59
C ASP A 105 18.21 2.01 -11.31
N LYS A 106 17.62 2.23 -10.13
CA LYS A 106 18.31 2.22 -8.83
C LYS A 106 17.36 1.76 -7.73
N TYR A 107 17.41 0.49 -7.41
CA TYR A 107 16.56 -0.05 -6.34
C TYR A 107 17.34 -0.20 -5.03
N VAL A 108 17.04 0.64 -4.05
CA VAL A 108 17.44 0.39 -2.66
C VAL A 108 16.46 -0.64 -2.05
N VAL A 109 15.19 -0.57 -2.44
CA VAL A 109 14.14 -1.53 -2.04
C VAL A 109 13.79 -2.40 -3.25
N ASP A 110 13.60 -3.70 -3.03
CA ASP A 110 13.06 -4.59 -4.07
C ASP A 110 11.66 -4.11 -4.50
N PRO A 111 11.49 -3.65 -5.75
CA PRO A 111 10.21 -3.14 -6.23
C PRO A 111 9.09 -4.16 -6.15
N MET A 112 9.42 -5.44 -6.33
CA MET A 112 8.47 -6.52 -6.28
C MET A 112 7.96 -6.73 -4.84
N ALA A 113 8.87 -6.71 -3.85
CA ALA A 113 8.53 -6.84 -2.45
C ALA A 113 7.67 -5.64 -2.00
N PHE A 114 8.11 -4.41 -2.31
CA PHE A 114 7.36 -3.18 -2.01
C PHE A 114 5.94 -3.22 -2.59
N TRP A 115 5.83 -3.57 -3.88
CA TRP A 115 4.53 -3.59 -4.55
C TRP A 115 3.61 -4.70 -4.03
N ARG A 116 4.16 -5.88 -3.75
CA ARG A 116 3.43 -6.99 -3.13
C ARG A 116 2.89 -6.60 -1.77
N HIS A 117 3.71 -5.89 -0.97
CA HIS A 117 3.30 -5.39 0.33
C HIS A 117 2.16 -4.39 0.22
N SER A 118 2.33 -3.33 -0.56
CA SER A 118 1.32 -2.27 -0.74
C SER A 118 -0.02 -2.81 -1.25
N LEU A 119 0.01 -3.68 -2.27
CA LEU A 119 -1.21 -4.30 -2.78
C LEU A 119 -1.82 -5.28 -1.78
N GLY A 120 -0.98 -6.04 -1.07
CA GLY A 120 -1.40 -6.93 0.00
C GLY A 120 -2.14 -6.18 1.10
N CYS A 121 -1.55 -5.11 1.61
CA CYS A 121 -2.18 -4.26 2.63
C CYS A 121 -3.51 -3.66 2.15
N ALA A 122 -3.58 -3.18 0.92
CA ALA A 122 -4.81 -2.65 0.34
C ALA A 122 -5.95 -3.69 0.32
N LEU A 123 -5.66 -4.91 -0.14
CA LEU A 123 -6.63 -5.99 -0.25
C LEU A 123 -7.05 -6.53 1.13
N VAL A 124 -6.10 -6.71 2.04
CA VAL A 124 -6.39 -7.17 3.41
C VAL A 124 -7.17 -6.11 4.18
N ALA A 125 -6.79 -4.84 4.09
CA ALA A 125 -7.50 -3.75 4.75
C ALA A 125 -8.95 -3.62 4.25
N ARG A 126 -9.17 -3.72 2.93
CA ARG A 126 -10.52 -3.77 2.35
C ARG A 126 -11.30 -4.98 2.88
N LYS A 127 -10.70 -6.17 2.90
CA LYS A 127 -11.36 -7.37 3.42
C LYS A 127 -11.81 -7.19 4.87
N LEU A 128 -10.96 -6.61 5.72
CA LEU A 128 -11.31 -6.23 7.09
C LEU A 128 -12.48 -5.24 7.13
N ALA A 129 -12.44 -4.20 6.30
CA ALA A 129 -13.50 -3.20 6.21
C ALA A 129 -14.85 -3.82 5.81
N GLU A 130 -14.85 -4.72 4.81
CA GLU A 130 -16.05 -5.45 4.38
C GLU A 130 -16.61 -6.34 5.51
N MET A 131 -15.73 -7.03 6.26
CA MET A 131 -16.16 -7.91 7.37
C MET A 131 -16.85 -7.16 8.50
N ILE A 132 -16.42 -5.93 8.80
CA ILE A 132 -17.03 -5.07 9.82
C ILE A 132 -18.13 -4.17 9.27
N GLN A 133 -18.49 -4.33 8.00
CA GLN A 133 -19.47 -3.50 7.29
C GLN A 133 -19.13 -2.00 7.37
N PHE A 134 -17.84 -1.68 7.25
CA PHE A 134 -17.37 -0.30 7.18
C PHE A 134 -17.93 0.39 5.93
N GLU A 135 -18.31 1.65 6.05
CA GLU A 135 -19.06 2.38 5.03
C GLU A 135 -18.26 2.69 3.75
N ASP A 136 -16.92 2.74 3.84
CA ASP A 136 -16.03 3.09 2.71
C ASP A 136 -14.85 2.11 2.53
N PRO A 137 -15.11 0.87 2.11
CA PRO A 137 -14.04 -0.10 1.84
C PRO A 137 -13.09 0.33 0.72
N ASP A 138 -13.56 1.15 -0.22
CA ASP A 138 -12.76 1.65 -1.35
C ASP A 138 -11.76 2.72 -0.89
N GLY A 139 -12.16 3.60 0.04
CA GLY A 139 -11.24 4.53 0.69
C GLY A 139 -10.18 3.80 1.53
N VAL A 140 -10.56 2.72 2.21
CA VAL A 140 -9.62 1.87 2.95
C VAL A 140 -8.62 1.21 2.02
N TYR A 141 -9.06 0.69 0.87
CA TYR A 141 -8.17 0.14 -0.15
C TYR A 141 -7.15 1.17 -0.64
N LEU A 142 -7.62 2.38 -0.98
CA LEU A 142 -6.75 3.48 -1.41
C LEU A 142 -5.72 3.83 -0.33
N ALA A 143 -6.15 3.97 0.92
CA ALA A 143 -5.28 4.27 2.04
C ALA A 143 -4.22 3.17 2.25
N GLY A 144 -4.61 1.89 2.16
CA GLY A 144 -3.72 0.75 2.24
C GLY A 144 -2.73 0.66 1.08
N LEU A 145 -3.14 1.03 -0.14
CA LEU A 145 -2.25 1.06 -1.31
C LEU A 145 -1.16 2.12 -1.19
N LEU A 146 -1.46 3.23 -0.51
CA LEU A 146 -0.59 4.40 -0.42
C LEU A 146 0.18 4.52 0.90
N HIS A 147 -0.11 3.69 1.91
CA HIS A 147 0.37 3.89 3.27
C HIS A 147 1.90 4.04 3.36
N ASP A 148 2.63 3.33 2.51
CA ASP A 148 4.09 3.28 2.47
C ASP A 148 4.72 4.13 1.37
N ILE A 149 3.98 5.05 0.76
CA ILE A 149 4.51 5.87 -0.35
C ILE A 149 5.77 6.66 0.04
N GLY A 150 5.96 6.92 1.31
CA GLY A 150 7.15 7.58 1.84
C GLY A 150 8.43 6.77 1.65
N ILE A 151 8.36 5.45 1.56
CA ILE A 151 9.51 4.60 1.20
C ILE A 151 10.07 5.02 -0.17
N LEU A 152 9.18 5.32 -1.13
CA LEU A 152 9.61 5.82 -2.44
C LEU A 152 10.22 7.22 -2.35
N VAL A 153 9.64 8.10 -1.48
CA VAL A 153 10.23 9.42 -1.21
C VAL A 153 11.64 9.26 -0.66
N ASN A 154 11.82 8.40 0.36
CA ASN A 154 13.12 8.18 1.00
C ASN A 154 14.12 7.56 0.02
N ALA A 155 13.72 6.55 -0.76
CA ALA A 155 14.58 5.91 -1.74
C ALA A 155 15.05 6.85 -2.88
N ILE A 156 14.20 7.79 -3.30
CA ILE A 156 14.51 8.71 -4.40
C ILE A 156 15.24 9.95 -3.88
N THR A 157 14.75 10.52 -2.79
CA THR A 157 15.14 11.84 -2.29
C THR A 157 16.31 11.77 -1.33
N PHE A 158 16.36 10.71 -0.50
CA PHE A 158 17.35 10.50 0.57
C PHE A 158 18.12 9.19 0.36
N HIS A 159 18.42 8.87 -0.87
CA HIS A 159 18.94 7.57 -1.30
C HIS A 159 20.04 7.00 -0.40
N LYS A 160 21.06 7.80 -0.07
CA LYS A 160 22.21 7.32 0.72
C LYS A 160 21.84 7.07 2.18
N GLU A 161 21.10 7.98 2.78
CA GLU A 161 20.65 7.87 4.17
C GLU A 161 19.68 6.70 4.31
N PHE A 162 18.81 6.51 3.32
CA PHE A 162 17.85 5.42 3.31
C PHE A 162 18.51 4.05 3.05
N GLU A 163 19.57 3.99 2.24
CA GLU A 163 20.38 2.78 2.04
C GLU A 163 20.97 2.31 3.37
N VAL A 164 21.52 3.23 4.18
CA VAL A 164 22.03 2.91 5.52
C VAL A 164 20.93 2.41 6.46
N ALA A 165 19.75 3.05 6.45
CA ALA A 165 18.62 2.61 7.26
C ALA A 165 18.16 1.20 6.87
N LEU A 166 18.07 0.91 5.57
CA LEU A 166 17.66 -0.39 5.08
C LEU A 166 18.69 -1.49 5.40
N GLU A 167 19.99 -1.20 5.25
CA GLU A 167 21.05 -2.13 5.64
C GLU A 167 20.98 -2.45 7.15
N GLU A 168 20.76 -1.45 8.00
CA GLU A 168 20.58 -1.65 9.43
C GLU A 168 19.34 -2.49 9.75
N ALA A 169 18.19 -2.19 9.11
CA ALA A 169 16.97 -2.96 9.26
C ALA A 169 17.18 -4.43 8.89
N VAL A 170 17.84 -4.71 7.77
CA VAL A 170 18.12 -6.08 7.29
C VAL A 170 19.06 -6.83 8.24
N VAL A 171 20.15 -6.20 8.64
CA VAL A 171 21.18 -6.84 9.49
C VAL A 171 20.68 -7.13 10.91
N GLN A 172 19.90 -6.21 11.46
CA GLN A 172 19.39 -6.32 12.84
C GLN A 172 17.97 -6.88 12.92
N HIS A 173 17.33 -7.17 11.78
CA HIS A 173 15.93 -7.60 11.68
C HIS A 173 14.96 -6.62 12.36
N LEU A 174 15.23 -5.32 12.23
CA LEU A 174 14.41 -4.27 12.79
C LEU A 174 13.24 -3.92 11.86
N PRO A 175 12.13 -3.41 12.40
CA PRO A 175 11.14 -2.69 11.61
C PRO A 175 11.79 -1.50 10.88
N LEU A 176 11.40 -1.28 9.63
CA LEU A 176 12.03 -0.27 8.78
C LEU A 176 11.92 1.15 9.35
N ASP A 177 10.77 1.51 9.91
CA ASP A 177 10.51 2.79 10.55
C ASP A 177 11.46 3.06 11.75
N VAL A 178 11.81 2.02 12.50
CA VAL A 178 12.78 2.10 13.62
C VAL A 178 14.20 2.38 13.11
N ALA A 179 14.61 1.70 12.05
CA ALA A 179 15.91 1.90 11.43
C ALA A 179 16.01 3.29 10.77
N GLU A 180 14.96 3.73 10.07
CA GLU A 180 14.86 5.08 9.50
C GLU A 180 14.96 6.15 10.57
N GLN A 181 14.23 6.02 11.68
CA GLN A 181 14.31 6.97 12.78
C GLN A 181 15.74 7.11 13.33
N THR A 182 16.48 5.99 13.38
CA THR A 182 17.86 5.97 13.87
C THR A 182 18.82 6.59 12.87
N ALA A 183 18.77 6.21 11.60
CA ALA A 183 19.72 6.60 10.57
C ALA A 183 19.43 7.98 9.95
N MET A 184 18.14 8.32 9.80
CA MET A 184 17.68 9.51 9.08
C MET A 184 17.11 10.60 10.00
N GLY A 185 16.67 10.24 11.22
CA GLY A 185 15.98 11.12 12.16
C GLY A 185 14.51 11.39 11.85
N PHE A 186 13.96 10.70 10.83
CA PHE A 186 12.56 10.71 10.44
C PHE A 186 12.21 9.40 9.72
N THR A 187 10.91 9.10 9.59
CA THR A 187 10.42 7.87 9.01
C THR A 187 9.75 8.09 7.64
N HIS A 188 9.53 6.99 6.89
CA HIS A 188 8.73 7.04 5.67
C HIS A 188 7.28 7.49 5.94
N ALA A 189 6.73 7.26 7.12
CA ALA A 189 5.42 7.77 7.50
C ALA A 189 5.38 9.30 7.49
N GLU A 190 6.44 9.96 7.96
CA GLU A 190 6.54 11.41 7.96
C GLU A 190 6.79 11.98 6.56
N SER A 191 7.74 11.43 5.82
CA SER A 191 8.03 11.87 4.44
C SER A 191 6.87 11.62 3.48
N GLY A 192 6.22 10.46 3.61
CA GLY A 192 5.03 10.10 2.84
C GLY A 192 3.84 11.01 3.11
N ALA A 193 3.62 11.40 4.38
CA ALA A 193 2.56 12.33 4.73
C ALA A 193 2.76 13.71 4.09
N ILE A 194 4.00 14.20 4.00
CA ILE A 194 4.32 15.45 3.30
C ILE A 194 3.99 15.33 1.81
N LEU A 195 4.37 14.22 1.17
CA LEU A 195 4.03 13.97 -0.24
C LEU A 195 2.51 13.90 -0.44
N ALA A 196 1.79 13.22 0.45
CA ALA A 196 0.34 13.08 0.41
C ALA A 196 -0.38 14.44 0.49
N GLU A 197 0.09 15.33 1.35
CA GLU A 197 -0.39 16.70 1.45
C GLU A 197 -0.12 17.50 0.16
N LEU A 198 1.08 17.40 -0.41
CA LEU A 198 1.44 18.02 -1.69
C LEU A 198 0.58 17.51 -2.84
N TRP A 199 0.25 16.24 -2.85
CA TRP A 199 -0.64 15.63 -3.83
C TRP A 199 -2.12 15.86 -3.53
N ARG A 200 -2.45 16.53 -2.42
CA ARG A 200 -3.83 16.80 -1.96
C ARG A 200 -4.66 15.50 -1.88
N LEU A 201 -4.05 14.45 -1.33
CA LEU A 201 -4.78 13.20 -1.09
C LEU A 201 -5.92 13.41 -0.07
N PRO A 202 -6.93 12.52 -0.05
CA PRO A 202 -7.96 12.55 0.99
C PRO A 202 -7.37 12.54 2.40
N ALA A 203 -8.03 13.20 3.35
CA ALA A 203 -7.53 13.33 4.73
C ALA A 203 -7.27 11.97 5.38
N HIS A 204 -8.16 10.98 5.17
CA HIS A 204 -7.97 9.62 5.68
C HIS A 204 -6.71 8.94 5.13
N CYS A 205 -6.31 9.22 3.87
CA CYS A 205 -5.05 8.73 3.33
C CYS A 205 -3.86 9.40 4.00
N CYS A 206 -3.91 10.73 4.18
CA CYS A 206 -2.84 11.48 4.87
C CYS A 206 -2.65 10.99 6.30
N ASP A 207 -3.75 10.78 7.05
CA ASP A 207 -3.72 10.25 8.40
C ASP A 207 -3.16 8.83 8.43
N THR A 208 -3.60 7.96 7.51
CA THR A 208 -3.13 6.58 7.42
C THR A 208 -1.64 6.54 7.13
N ILE A 209 -1.15 7.27 6.15
CA ILE A 209 0.28 7.34 5.82
C ILE A 209 1.09 7.81 7.03
N ARG A 210 0.61 8.81 7.76
CA ARG A 210 1.32 9.38 8.91
C ARG A 210 1.34 8.49 10.15
N PHE A 211 0.27 7.75 10.41
CA PHE A 211 0.03 7.11 11.71
C PHE A 211 -0.10 5.59 11.70
N HIS A 212 0.05 4.91 10.55
CA HIS A 212 -0.14 3.45 10.46
C HIS A 212 0.81 2.64 11.37
N HIS A 213 2.02 3.14 11.65
CA HIS A 213 2.93 2.53 12.62
C HIS A 213 2.71 2.99 14.06
N ASN A 214 2.09 4.13 14.26
CA ASN A 214 1.94 4.72 15.60
C ASN A 214 0.56 5.36 15.83
N LEU A 215 -0.48 4.54 15.69
CA LEU A 215 -1.87 4.96 15.90
C LEU A 215 -2.10 5.58 17.29
N SER A 216 -1.41 5.07 18.32
CA SER A 216 -1.55 5.55 19.70
C SER A 216 -1.06 7.00 19.89
N SER A 217 -0.15 7.48 19.06
CA SER A 217 0.34 8.85 19.08
C SER A 217 -0.46 9.80 18.19
N ALA A 218 -1.40 9.27 17.39
CA ALA A 218 -2.24 10.08 16.53
C ALA A 218 -3.16 10.99 17.38
N PRO A 219 -3.40 12.24 16.96
CA PRO A 219 -4.45 13.07 17.53
C PRO A 219 -5.81 12.37 17.49
N ALA A 220 -6.71 12.72 18.41
CA ALA A 220 -8.01 12.03 18.52
C ALA A 220 -8.82 12.05 17.22
N GLU A 221 -8.73 13.13 16.44
CA GLU A 221 -9.35 13.29 15.13
C GLU A 221 -8.76 12.36 14.07
N SER A 222 -7.48 11.99 14.19
CA SER A 222 -6.77 11.06 13.29
C SER A 222 -6.82 9.60 13.78
N GLN A 223 -7.32 9.32 14.97
CA GLN A 223 -7.61 7.98 15.47
C GLN A 223 -8.91 7.46 14.86
N ASN A 224 -8.86 7.14 13.58
CA ASN A 224 -10.02 6.75 12.79
C ASN A 224 -9.92 5.31 12.26
N PRO A 225 -11.04 4.69 11.82
CA PRO A 225 -11.05 3.31 11.34
C PRO A 225 -10.13 3.04 10.15
N TYR A 226 -9.88 4.00 9.27
CA TYR A 226 -8.97 3.81 8.14
C TYR A 226 -7.55 3.49 8.61
N VAL A 227 -7.02 4.30 9.53
CA VAL A 227 -5.68 4.09 10.12
C VAL A 227 -5.63 2.74 10.84
N ALA A 228 -6.65 2.40 11.62
CA ALA A 228 -6.71 1.16 12.36
C ALA A 228 -6.75 -0.08 11.43
N LEU A 229 -7.58 -0.05 10.39
CA LEU A 229 -7.72 -1.13 9.42
C LEU A 229 -6.43 -1.36 8.64
N VAL A 230 -5.79 -0.28 8.19
CA VAL A 230 -4.54 -0.38 7.42
C VAL A 230 -3.38 -0.80 8.32
N SER A 231 -3.28 -0.27 9.54
CA SER A 231 -2.24 -0.67 10.51
C SER A 231 -2.32 -2.17 10.85
N LEU A 232 -3.55 -2.73 10.99
CA LEU A 232 -3.75 -4.16 11.16
C LEU A 232 -3.41 -4.96 9.90
N ALA A 233 -3.75 -4.44 8.73
CA ALA A 233 -3.44 -5.09 7.46
C ALA A 233 -1.92 -5.12 7.22
N ASP A 234 -1.20 -4.04 7.51
CA ASP A 234 0.26 -3.98 7.45
C ASP A 234 0.88 -5.06 8.35
N LEU A 235 0.48 -5.12 9.61
CA LEU A 235 0.95 -6.15 10.54
C LEU A 235 0.68 -7.56 10.01
N LEU A 236 -0.53 -7.84 9.48
CA LEU A 236 -0.88 -9.14 8.89
C LEU A 236 0.00 -9.51 7.71
N CYS A 237 0.24 -8.54 6.82
CA CYS A 237 1.08 -8.75 5.65
C CYS A 237 2.53 -9.05 6.04
N ARG A 238 3.09 -8.31 6.99
CA ARG A 238 4.46 -8.52 7.48
C ARG A 238 4.63 -9.88 8.16
N VAL A 239 3.68 -10.29 8.98
CA VAL A 239 3.66 -11.63 9.62
C VAL A 239 3.59 -12.76 8.59
N ARG A 240 3.00 -12.51 7.43
CA ARG A 240 2.88 -13.47 6.32
C ARG A 240 4.01 -13.34 5.29
N GLU A 241 5.14 -12.76 5.68
CA GLU A 241 6.33 -12.58 4.83
C GLU A 241 6.06 -11.76 3.56
N MET A 242 5.02 -10.94 3.59
CA MET A 242 4.75 -9.92 2.59
C MET A 242 5.28 -8.55 3.03
N GLY A 243 6.44 -8.51 3.66
CA GLY A 243 7.16 -7.28 3.99
C GLY A 243 8.12 -6.86 2.88
N TYR A 244 9.17 -6.16 3.25
CA TYR A 244 10.12 -5.53 2.31
C TYR A 244 11.25 -6.45 1.81
N GLY A 245 11.08 -7.76 1.93
CA GLY A 245 12.03 -8.76 1.43
C GLY A 245 13.05 -9.25 2.44
N TYR A 246 12.95 -8.86 3.71
CA TYR A 246 13.74 -9.38 4.82
C TYR A 246 12.85 -9.78 6.00
N PRO A 247 13.27 -10.73 6.85
CA PRO A 247 12.52 -11.10 8.05
C PRO A 247 12.67 -10.04 9.14
N GLU A 248 11.56 -9.63 9.74
CA GLU A 248 11.52 -8.72 10.88
C GLU A 248 11.23 -9.48 12.18
N PHE A 249 11.84 -9.05 13.29
CA PHE A 249 11.48 -9.57 14.61
C PHE A 249 10.25 -8.85 15.14
N LEU A 250 9.08 -9.24 14.65
CA LEU A 250 7.81 -8.70 15.10
C LEU A 250 7.31 -9.49 16.33
N ARG A 251 7.08 -8.77 17.44
CA ARG A 251 6.27 -9.31 18.53
C ARG A 251 4.80 -9.10 18.19
N VAL A 252 4.15 -10.14 17.71
CA VAL A 252 2.78 -10.05 17.24
C VAL A 252 1.83 -10.54 18.34
N GLU A 253 1.24 -9.60 19.08
CA GLU A 253 0.04 -9.84 19.86
C GLU A 253 -1.11 -9.10 19.17
N PHE A 254 -1.78 -9.77 18.27
CA PHE A 254 -2.86 -9.20 17.46
C PHE A 254 -3.94 -8.53 18.32
N ALA A 255 -4.29 -9.19 19.44
CA ALA A 255 -5.30 -8.71 20.38
C ALA A 255 -4.84 -7.47 21.18
N ALA A 256 -3.53 -7.20 21.25
CA ALA A 256 -2.98 -6.01 21.91
C ALA A 256 -2.68 -4.87 20.94
N HIS A 257 -3.02 -5.01 19.66
CA HIS A 257 -2.77 -3.97 18.67
C HIS A 257 -3.74 -2.79 18.87
N PRO A 258 -3.26 -1.53 18.95
CA PRO A 258 -4.13 -0.36 19.19
C PRO A 258 -5.27 -0.21 18.18
N GLY A 259 -5.02 -0.61 16.91
CA GLY A 259 -6.04 -0.63 15.87
C GLY A 259 -7.18 -1.61 16.18
N TRP A 260 -6.86 -2.76 16.79
CA TRP A 260 -7.85 -3.73 17.20
C TRP A 260 -8.76 -3.18 18.30
N ASP A 261 -8.18 -2.58 19.34
CA ASP A 261 -8.94 -1.95 20.43
C ASP A 261 -9.88 -0.85 19.94
N LEU A 262 -9.40 0.00 19.01
CA LEU A 262 -10.19 1.06 18.41
C LEU A 262 -11.39 0.49 17.63
N LEU A 263 -11.17 -0.58 16.85
CA LEU A 263 -12.23 -1.17 16.03
C LEU A 263 -13.25 -1.94 16.87
N ILE A 264 -12.83 -2.75 17.85
CA ILE A 264 -13.75 -3.48 18.75
C ILE A 264 -14.67 -2.49 19.46
N GLY A 265 -14.15 -1.37 19.93
CA GLY A 265 -14.95 -0.34 20.59
C GLY A 265 -16.05 0.27 19.71
N ARG A 266 -15.92 0.18 18.39
CA ARG A 266 -16.86 0.77 17.42
C ARG A 266 -17.72 -0.24 16.67
N TYR A 267 -17.20 -1.44 16.39
CA TYR A 267 -17.84 -2.45 15.52
C TYR A 267 -18.02 -3.77 16.27
N LYS A 268 -19.24 -4.03 16.73
CA LYS A 268 -19.57 -5.26 17.50
C LYS A 268 -19.42 -6.55 16.68
N GLU A 269 -19.45 -6.45 15.38
CA GLU A 269 -19.20 -7.55 14.45
C GLU A 269 -17.82 -8.16 14.64
N LEU A 270 -16.83 -7.35 15.04
CA LEU A 270 -15.47 -7.79 15.33
C LEU A 270 -15.36 -8.78 16.49
N GLU A 271 -16.22 -8.68 17.51
CA GLU A 271 -16.24 -9.64 18.61
C GLU A 271 -16.60 -11.07 18.15
N ARG A 272 -17.21 -11.19 16.97
CA ARG A 272 -17.68 -12.45 16.37
C ARG A 272 -16.77 -12.98 15.28
N ILE A 273 -15.73 -12.24 14.91
CA ILE A 273 -14.80 -12.69 13.87
C ILE A 273 -13.99 -13.88 14.40
N ASP A 274 -14.10 -15.00 13.71
CA ASP A 274 -13.20 -16.13 13.90
C ASP A 274 -11.81 -15.76 13.32
N LEU A 275 -10.91 -15.33 14.21
CA LEU A 275 -9.54 -14.92 13.83
C LEU A 275 -8.77 -16.05 13.15
N VAL A 276 -9.02 -17.31 13.49
CA VAL A 276 -8.37 -18.46 12.85
C VAL A 276 -8.82 -18.57 11.40
N ARG A 277 -10.14 -18.54 11.18
CA ARG A 277 -10.70 -18.55 9.83
C ARG A 277 -10.21 -17.36 9.01
N PHE A 278 -10.20 -16.17 9.61
CA PHE A 278 -9.71 -14.95 8.96
C PHE A 278 -8.24 -15.08 8.52
N THR A 279 -7.36 -15.64 9.36
CA THR A 279 -5.95 -15.86 8.98
C THR A 279 -5.78 -16.86 7.84
N PHE A 280 -6.67 -17.84 7.69
CA PHE A 280 -6.70 -18.72 6.52
C PHE A 280 -7.14 -17.98 5.26
N GLU A 281 -8.19 -17.17 5.33
CA GLU A 281 -8.65 -16.36 4.19
C GLU A 281 -7.58 -15.37 3.73
N VAL A 282 -6.81 -14.77 4.65
CA VAL A 282 -5.65 -13.93 4.32
C VAL A 282 -4.54 -14.76 3.64
N SER A 283 -4.28 -15.98 4.10
CA SER A 283 -3.26 -16.85 3.49
C SER A 283 -3.59 -17.20 2.04
N ASP A 284 -4.86 -17.50 1.75
CA ASP A 284 -5.30 -17.78 0.38
C ASP A 284 -5.14 -16.55 -0.51
N ALA A 285 -5.47 -15.36 0.01
CA ALA A 285 -5.28 -14.10 -0.71
C ALA A 285 -3.81 -13.81 -1.05
N VAL A 286 -2.84 -14.26 -0.21
CA VAL A 286 -1.40 -14.09 -0.50
C VAL A 286 -1.00 -14.74 -1.82
N ASN A 287 -1.49 -15.94 -2.11
CA ASN A 287 -1.17 -16.64 -3.34
C ASN A 287 -1.75 -15.91 -4.56
N GLU A 288 -2.98 -15.42 -4.44
CA GLU A 288 -3.64 -14.64 -5.50
C GLU A 288 -2.94 -13.30 -5.74
N ILE A 289 -2.54 -12.62 -4.67
CA ILE A 289 -1.77 -11.36 -4.73
C ILE A 289 -0.46 -11.58 -5.47
N SER A 290 0.29 -12.64 -5.14
CA SER A 290 1.54 -12.97 -5.81
C SER A 290 1.36 -13.17 -7.32
N ALA A 291 0.28 -13.83 -7.74
CA ALA A 291 -0.04 -13.99 -9.15
C ALA A 291 -0.30 -12.66 -9.86
N VAL A 292 -1.03 -11.74 -9.21
CA VAL A 292 -1.30 -10.39 -9.75
C VAL A 292 -0.02 -9.57 -9.88
N VAL A 293 0.83 -9.59 -8.86
CA VAL A 293 2.11 -8.87 -8.88
C VAL A 293 2.98 -9.36 -10.04
N ASN A 294 3.07 -10.67 -10.26
CA ASN A 294 3.82 -11.25 -11.38
C ASN A 294 3.24 -10.85 -12.77
N LEU A 295 1.94 -10.57 -12.86
CA LEU A 295 1.34 -10.03 -14.09
C LEU A 295 1.74 -8.57 -14.35
N ILE A 296 1.94 -7.78 -13.29
CA ILE A 296 2.34 -6.37 -13.39
C ILE A 296 3.83 -6.25 -13.72
N PHE A 297 4.65 -7.13 -13.13
CA PHE A 297 6.10 -7.17 -13.27
C PHE A 297 6.59 -8.49 -13.91
N PRO A 298 6.24 -8.75 -15.19
CA PRO A 298 6.68 -9.98 -15.85
C PRO A 298 8.22 -9.99 -16.00
N GLY A 299 8.85 -11.05 -15.51
CA GLY A 299 10.30 -11.24 -15.59
C GLY A 299 11.10 -10.91 -14.33
N ALA A 300 10.47 -10.46 -13.27
CA ALA A 300 11.09 -10.41 -11.94
C ALA A 300 10.98 -11.81 -11.29
N GLU A 301 11.65 -12.80 -11.86
CA GLU A 301 11.88 -14.05 -11.14
C GLU A 301 12.74 -13.73 -9.92
N SER A 302 12.31 -14.19 -8.76
CA SER A 302 13.11 -14.15 -7.53
C SER A 302 14.48 -14.72 -7.83
N SER A 303 15.52 -13.88 -7.83
CA SER A 303 16.89 -14.37 -7.88
C SER A 303 17.04 -15.45 -6.81
N PRO A 304 17.52 -16.66 -7.15
CA PRO A 304 17.75 -17.68 -6.14
C PRO A 304 18.70 -17.10 -5.10
N LYS A 305 18.25 -16.99 -3.86
CA LYS A 305 19.15 -16.68 -2.74
C LYS A 305 20.30 -17.64 -2.86
N GLU A 306 21.51 -17.15 -3.16
CA GLU A 306 22.73 -17.91 -3.00
C GLU A 306 22.70 -18.50 -1.58
N GLN A 307 22.51 -19.80 -1.54
CA GLN A 307 22.70 -20.58 -0.33
C GLN A 307 24.16 -20.38 0.07
N THR A 308 24.40 -19.44 0.97
CA THR A 308 25.68 -19.33 1.66
C THR A 308 25.94 -20.68 2.32
N GLN A 309 26.75 -21.51 1.65
CA GLN A 309 27.32 -22.72 2.19
C GLN A 309 28.04 -22.33 3.48
N ARG A 310 27.54 -22.82 4.60
CA ARG A 310 28.27 -22.78 5.87
C ARG A 310 29.56 -23.62 5.66
N PRO A 311 30.75 -23.08 5.92
CA PRO A 311 31.92 -23.92 6.03
C PRO A 311 31.80 -24.80 7.26
N ASN A 312 32.15 -26.07 7.09
CA ASN A 312 32.28 -27.07 8.15
C ASN A 312 33.25 -26.65 9.25
#